data_758c3ce5a763ddbaa0e98a46cc7df3dc
#
_entry.id   758c3ce5a763ddbaa0e98a46cc7df3dc
#
_cell.length_a   1.000
_cell.length_b   1.000
_cell.length_c   1.000
_cell.angle_alpha   90.00
_cell.angle_beta   90.00
_cell.angle_gamma   90.00
#
_symmetry.space_group_name_H-M   'P 1'
#
loop_
_entity.id
_entity.type
_entity.pdbx_description
1 polymer ?
#
loop_
_entity_poly.entity_id
_entity_poly.type
_entity_poly.pdbx_seq_one_letter_code
_entity_poly.pdbx_strand_id
1 'polypeptide(L)'
;MNSQPSPPGMPAPRRARQGCFVQLLGLLALGIVLGLGIPALLMPWAFYMGGQFHIIPQWTGWGRMHSKLAGDYILYVQLSPARPSKFARNVPWVSGRAVLCTPQGERYKLHLGGDFDKPSGTDLQGKKAHLYMYNYSALSGSTAPSLDFRGKWNNPDLVLDDGGSLTRAFDPGGKLANPHMRPYVQEVAPLTLHQGSWSDFQAACSAMKPK
;
A
#
# COMPACT_ATOMS: atom_id res chain seq x y z
N MET A 1 -88.61 -14.53 -6.14
CA MET A 1 -87.19 -14.83 -6.51
C MET A 1 -86.41 -13.50 -6.37
N ASN A 2 -85.76 -13.33 -5.24
CA ASN A 2 -84.98 -12.13 -4.95
C ASN A 2 -83.53 -12.44 -5.19
N SER A 3 -82.96 -11.84 -6.24
CA SER A 3 -81.53 -11.90 -6.53
C SER A 3 -80.77 -10.84 -5.73
N GLN A 4 -79.98 -11.22 -4.72
CA GLN A 4 -79.09 -10.32 -4.01
C GLN A 4 -77.89 -9.98 -4.87
N PRO A 5 -77.41 -8.72 -4.93
CA PRO A 5 -76.18 -8.34 -5.62
C PRO A 5 -74.95 -8.69 -4.77
N SER A 6 -73.96 -9.25 -5.41
CA SER A 6 -72.68 -9.56 -4.80
C SER A 6 -71.92 -8.31 -4.36
N PRO A 7 -71.17 -8.33 -3.23
CA PRO A 7 -70.44 -7.17 -2.79
C PRO A 7 -69.18 -6.92 -3.67
N PRO A 8 -68.72 -5.65 -3.85
CA PRO A 8 -67.60 -5.29 -4.65
C PRO A 8 -66.29 -5.80 -4.01
N GLY A 9 -65.46 -6.42 -4.83
CA GLY A 9 -64.23 -7.03 -4.42
C GLY A 9 -63.25 -6.01 -3.77
N MET A 10 -62.76 -6.34 -2.59
CA MET A 10 -61.73 -5.57 -1.89
C MET A 10 -60.41 -5.58 -2.68
N PRO A 11 -59.75 -4.44 -2.85
CA PRO A 11 -58.41 -4.42 -3.46
C PRO A 11 -57.39 -5.12 -2.55
N ALA A 12 -56.61 -6.03 -3.13
CA ALA A 12 -55.61 -6.77 -2.42
C ALA A 12 -54.50 -5.86 -1.83
N PRO A 13 -54.01 -6.15 -0.63
CA PRO A 13 -53.05 -5.28 0.04
C PRO A 13 -51.69 -5.27 -0.66
N ARG A 14 -51.29 -4.10 -1.18
CA ARG A 14 -49.97 -3.83 -1.82
C ARG A 14 -48.75 -3.87 -0.86
N ARG A 15 -48.87 -4.45 0.36
CA ARG A 15 -47.85 -4.35 1.43
C ARG A 15 -46.63 -5.26 1.30
N ALA A 16 -46.60 -6.25 0.41
CA ALA A 16 -45.52 -7.24 0.39
C ALA A 16 -44.20 -6.79 -0.25
N ARG A 17 -44.20 -5.75 -1.11
CA ARG A 17 -42.96 -5.33 -1.81
C ARG A 17 -42.11 -4.34 -1.04
N GLN A 18 -42.65 -3.58 -0.09
CA GLN A 18 -41.87 -2.61 0.70
C GLN A 18 -40.98 -3.26 1.75
N GLY A 19 -41.39 -4.41 2.31
CA GLY A 19 -40.59 -5.10 3.33
C GLY A 19 -39.24 -5.64 2.82
N CYS A 20 -39.21 -6.14 1.59
CA CYS A 20 -38.01 -6.73 1.02
C CYS A 20 -36.93 -5.68 0.70
N PHE A 21 -37.33 -4.49 0.25
CA PHE A 21 -36.42 -3.39 -0.05
C PHE A 21 -35.81 -2.77 1.21
N VAL A 22 -36.59 -2.64 2.28
CA VAL A 22 -36.10 -2.14 3.58
C VAL A 22 -35.11 -3.14 4.21
N GLN A 23 -35.38 -4.45 4.10
CA GLN A 23 -34.46 -5.48 4.57
C GLN A 23 -33.15 -5.47 3.79
N LEU A 24 -33.21 -5.31 2.46
CA LEU A 24 -32.01 -5.25 1.62
C LEU A 24 -31.16 -4.01 1.92
N LEU A 25 -31.77 -2.85 2.14
CA LEU A 25 -31.11 -1.62 2.59
C LEU A 25 -30.48 -1.78 3.97
N GLY A 26 -31.18 -2.44 4.89
CA GLY A 26 -30.67 -2.74 6.23
C GLY A 26 -29.44 -3.64 6.21
N LEU A 27 -29.46 -4.70 5.39
CA LEU A 27 -28.30 -5.60 5.21
C LEU A 27 -27.12 -4.89 4.55
N LEU A 28 -27.40 -4.02 3.57
CA LEU A 28 -26.36 -3.23 2.91
C LEU A 28 -25.72 -2.23 3.88
N ALA A 29 -26.52 -1.53 4.66
CA ALA A 29 -26.05 -0.62 5.71
C ALA A 29 -25.22 -1.35 6.77
N LEU A 30 -25.68 -2.51 7.22
CA LEU A 30 -24.96 -3.36 8.17
C LEU A 30 -23.62 -3.84 7.57
N GLY A 31 -23.62 -4.25 6.31
CA GLY A 31 -22.39 -4.63 5.60
C GLY A 31 -21.37 -3.49 5.50
N ILE A 32 -21.82 -2.27 5.25
CA ILE A 32 -20.96 -1.07 5.22
C ILE A 32 -20.41 -0.78 6.62
N VAL A 33 -21.26 -0.79 7.64
CA VAL A 33 -20.84 -0.53 9.04
C VAL A 33 -19.84 -1.58 9.51
N LEU A 34 -20.06 -2.85 9.23
CA LEU A 34 -19.11 -3.91 9.59
C LEU A 34 -17.84 -3.84 8.76
N GLY A 35 -17.94 -3.56 7.46
CA GLY A 35 -16.79 -3.47 6.54
C GLY A 35 -15.87 -2.29 6.83
N LEU A 36 -16.40 -1.16 7.28
CA LEU A 36 -15.61 0.03 7.63
C LEU A 36 -15.32 0.11 9.13
N GLY A 37 -16.25 -0.31 9.98
CA GLY A 37 -16.11 -0.21 11.42
C GLY A 37 -15.08 -1.17 12.01
N ILE A 38 -15.01 -2.40 11.52
CA ILE A 38 -14.03 -3.38 12.00
C ILE A 38 -12.59 -2.94 11.69
N PRO A 39 -12.24 -2.55 10.45
CA PRO A 39 -10.90 -2.00 10.18
C PRO A 39 -10.60 -0.72 10.96
N ALA A 40 -11.58 0.17 11.16
CA ALA A 40 -11.41 1.39 11.94
C ALA A 40 -11.10 1.11 13.42
N LEU A 41 -11.68 0.06 13.99
CA LEU A 41 -11.41 -0.35 15.38
C LEU A 41 -10.06 -1.07 15.52
N LEU A 42 -9.69 -1.89 14.53
CA LEU A 42 -8.46 -2.68 14.59
C LEU A 42 -7.23 -1.88 14.19
N MET A 43 -7.38 -0.95 13.25
CA MET A 43 -6.29 -0.14 12.67
C MET A 43 -6.72 1.32 12.51
N PRO A 44 -7.06 2.03 13.59
CA PRO A 44 -7.57 3.40 13.52
C PRO A 44 -6.59 4.35 12.83
N TRP A 45 -5.29 4.12 12.97
CA TRP A 45 -4.23 4.90 12.34
C TRP A 45 -4.22 4.79 10.81
N ALA A 46 -4.76 3.72 10.22
CA ALA A 46 -4.76 3.51 8.79
C ALA A 46 -5.59 4.55 8.01
N PHE A 47 -6.61 5.14 8.64
CA PHE A 47 -7.44 6.20 8.04
C PHE A 47 -6.73 7.55 7.98
N TYR A 48 -5.65 7.73 8.70
CA TYR A 48 -4.86 8.97 8.72
C TYR A 48 -3.65 8.92 7.80
N MET A 49 -3.44 7.80 7.09
CA MET A 49 -2.39 7.70 6.08
C MET A 49 -2.77 8.60 4.89
N GLY A 50 -2.10 9.74 4.77
CA GLY A 50 -2.19 10.61 3.60
C GLY A 50 -3.36 11.58 3.55
N GLY A 51 -4.14 11.76 4.62
CA GLY A 51 -5.15 12.81 4.72
C GLY A 51 -6.34 12.72 3.75
N GLN A 52 -6.41 11.69 2.91
CA GLN A 52 -7.54 11.45 1.99
C GLN A 52 -8.36 10.26 2.47
N PHE A 53 -9.69 10.45 2.46
CA PHE A 53 -10.61 9.37 2.79
C PHE A 53 -10.69 8.39 1.61
N HIS A 54 -10.22 7.18 1.82
CA HIS A 54 -10.38 6.07 0.90
C HIS A 54 -11.18 4.95 1.56
N ILE A 55 -11.99 4.22 0.77
CA ILE A 55 -12.70 3.02 1.27
C ILE A 55 -11.69 1.99 1.80
N ILE A 56 -10.53 1.87 1.15
CA ILE A 56 -9.37 1.13 1.66
C ILE A 56 -8.27 2.17 1.85
N PRO A 57 -7.84 2.44 3.11
CA PRO A 57 -6.79 3.41 3.35
C PRO A 57 -5.53 3.05 2.56
N GLN A 58 -5.06 4.00 1.77
CA GLN A 58 -3.85 3.85 0.99
C GLN A 58 -3.06 5.15 1.04
N TRP A 59 -1.77 5.02 1.09
CA TRP A 59 -0.87 6.15 0.89
C TRP A 59 0.03 5.86 -0.30
N THR A 60 0.24 6.86 -1.14
CA THR A 60 1.17 6.78 -2.27
C THR A 60 2.15 7.93 -2.18
N GLY A 61 3.40 7.62 -2.42
CA GLY A 61 4.44 8.63 -2.44
C GLY A 61 5.60 8.21 -3.33
N TRP A 62 6.42 9.18 -3.68
CA TRP A 62 7.63 8.94 -4.44
C TRP A 62 8.75 9.86 -3.99
N GLY A 63 9.99 9.45 -4.25
CA GLY A 63 11.16 10.24 -3.92
C GLY A 63 12.37 9.84 -4.73
N ARG A 64 13.36 10.74 -4.76
CA ARG A 64 14.62 10.51 -5.43
C ARG A 64 15.65 9.99 -4.42
N MET A 65 16.22 8.86 -4.72
CA MET A 65 17.22 8.16 -3.92
C MET A 65 18.57 8.26 -4.61
N HIS A 66 19.59 8.69 -3.89
CA HIS A 66 20.96 8.77 -4.39
C HIS A 66 21.81 7.64 -3.86
N SER A 67 22.51 6.96 -4.75
CA SER A 67 23.55 5.99 -4.42
C SER A 67 24.90 6.51 -4.93
N LYS A 68 25.90 6.53 -4.06
CA LYS A 68 27.26 7.01 -4.39
C LYS A 68 27.89 6.28 -5.59
N LEU A 69 27.51 5.02 -5.81
CA LEU A 69 28.14 4.14 -6.79
C LEU A 69 27.34 3.98 -8.07
N ALA A 70 26.03 4.18 -8.03
CA ALA A 70 25.16 3.87 -9.16
C ALA A 70 24.25 5.04 -9.60
N GLY A 71 24.42 6.22 -8.99
CA GLY A 71 23.67 7.42 -9.35
C GLY A 71 22.29 7.50 -8.72
N ASP A 72 21.40 8.23 -9.38
CA ASP A 72 20.07 8.53 -8.89
C ASP A 72 19.07 7.45 -9.29
N TYR A 73 18.22 7.09 -8.36
CA TYR A 73 17.05 6.24 -8.55
C TYR A 73 15.80 7.01 -8.18
N ILE A 74 14.66 6.60 -8.71
CA ILE A 74 13.37 7.09 -8.23
C ILE A 74 12.58 5.92 -7.69
N LEU A 75 12.13 6.07 -6.46
CA LEU A 75 11.31 5.08 -5.78
C LEU A 75 9.88 5.58 -5.66
N TYR A 76 8.93 4.77 -6.10
CA TYR A 76 7.51 4.94 -5.85
C TYR A 76 7.03 3.87 -4.89
N VAL A 77 6.20 4.26 -3.96
CA VAL A 77 5.67 3.38 -2.92
C VAL A 77 4.16 3.56 -2.82
N GLN A 78 3.46 2.46 -2.74
CA GLN A 78 2.06 2.39 -2.40
C GLN A 78 1.91 1.54 -1.14
N LEU A 79 1.49 2.17 -0.05
CA LEU A 79 1.27 1.54 1.26
C LEU A 79 -0.21 1.30 1.49
N SER A 80 -0.52 0.17 2.08
CA SER A 80 -1.84 -0.19 2.59
C SER A 80 -1.68 -0.89 3.93
N PRO A 81 -2.67 -0.84 4.83
CA PRO A 81 -2.64 -1.64 6.04
C PRO A 81 -2.50 -3.12 5.69
N ALA A 82 -1.60 -3.81 6.39
CA ALA A 82 -1.48 -5.25 6.22
C ALA A 82 -2.71 -5.94 6.80
N ARG A 83 -3.19 -6.96 6.10
CA ARG A 83 -4.27 -7.80 6.62
C ARG A 83 -3.70 -8.71 7.71
N PRO A 84 -4.29 -8.74 8.91
CA PRO A 84 -3.86 -9.66 9.96
C PRO A 84 -4.01 -11.10 9.44
N SER A 85 -2.92 -11.84 9.47
CA SER A 85 -2.93 -13.27 9.15
C SER A 85 -3.09 -14.06 10.45
N LYS A 86 -4.04 -14.98 10.51
CA LYS A 86 -4.24 -15.86 11.67
C LYS A 86 -3.04 -16.75 11.98
N PHE A 87 -2.15 -16.93 11.01
CA PHE A 87 -1.02 -17.86 11.08
C PHE A 87 0.35 -17.18 11.24
N ALA A 88 0.45 -15.87 11.06
CA ALA A 88 1.71 -15.17 11.17
C ALA A 88 1.82 -14.44 12.51
N ARG A 89 2.78 -14.85 13.33
CA ARG A 89 3.09 -14.15 14.60
C ARG A 89 3.70 -12.76 14.38
N ASN A 90 4.36 -12.56 13.24
CA ASN A 90 4.97 -11.29 12.83
C ASN A 90 4.31 -10.83 11.54
N VAL A 91 3.15 -10.22 11.65
CA VAL A 91 2.47 -9.61 10.50
C VAL A 91 2.99 -8.20 10.36
N PRO A 92 3.52 -7.80 9.19
CA PRO A 92 3.84 -6.41 8.96
C PRO A 92 2.60 -5.54 9.16
N TRP A 93 2.78 -4.37 9.75
CA TRP A 93 1.69 -3.40 9.95
C TRP A 93 1.21 -2.79 8.64
N VAL A 94 2.12 -2.72 7.67
CA VAL A 94 1.84 -2.23 6.32
C VAL A 94 2.34 -3.23 5.28
N SER A 95 1.64 -3.26 4.18
CA SER A 95 2.02 -4.00 2.99
C SER A 95 1.75 -3.15 1.76
N GLY A 96 2.32 -3.52 0.63
CA GLY A 96 2.06 -2.76 -0.56
C GLY A 96 2.91 -3.14 -1.74
N ARG A 97 3.13 -2.16 -2.58
CA ARG A 97 3.94 -2.29 -3.79
C ARG A 97 4.92 -1.14 -3.87
N ALA A 98 6.09 -1.42 -4.40
CA ALA A 98 7.03 -0.39 -4.77
C ALA A 98 7.47 -0.56 -6.22
N VAL A 99 7.89 0.53 -6.83
CA VAL A 99 8.51 0.52 -8.16
C VAL A 99 9.77 1.35 -8.08
N LEU A 100 10.90 0.70 -8.40
CA LEU A 100 12.20 1.34 -8.48
C LEU A 100 12.52 1.65 -9.95
N CYS A 101 12.78 2.91 -10.26
CA CYS A 101 13.30 3.37 -11.53
C CYS A 101 14.81 3.56 -11.42
N THR A 102 15.59 2.90 -12.29
CA THR A 102 17.05 3.00 -12.31
C THR A 102 17.52 4.21 -13.13
N PRO A 103 18.80 4.62 -12.98
CA PRO A 103 19.38 5.66 -13.83
C PRO A 103 19.29 5.36 -15.34
N GLN A 104 19.20 4.08 -15.72
CA GLN A 104 19.04 3.64 -17.09
C GLN A 104 17.58 3.65 -17.57
N GLY A 105 16.64 3.99 -16.67
CA GLY A 105 15.21 4.03 -16.97
C GLY A 105 14.52 2.66 -16.89
N GLU A 106 15.20 1.63 -16.38
CA GLU A 106 14.59 0.33 -16.08
C GLU A 106 13.66 0.43 -14.86
N ARG A 107 12.62 -0.38 -14.86
CA ARG A 107 11.62 -0.38 -13.77
C ARG A 107 11.52 -1.76 -13.15
N TYR A 108 11.76 -1.82 -11.86
CA TYR A 108 11.62 -3.03 -11.06
C TYR A 108 10.38 -2.92 -10.16
N LYS A 109 9.47 -3.89 -10.29
CA LYS A 109 8.31 -4.02 -9.42
C LYS A 109 8.70 -4.83 -8.19
N LEU A 110 8.44 -4.29 -7.01
CA LEU A 110 8.81 -4.88 -5.74
C LEU A 110 7.56 -5.05 -4.86
N HIS A 111 7.55 -6.11 -4.09
CA HIS A 111 6.63 -6.25 -2.96
C HIS A 111 7.17 -5.44 -1.79
N LEU A 112 6.28 -4.81 -1.06
CA LEU A 112 6.62 -4.02 0.11
C LEU A 112 5.95 -4.61 1.33
N GLY A 113 6.72 -4.75 2.39
CA GLY A 113 6.27 -4.99 3.74
C GLY A 113 6.93 -4.00 4.69
N GLY A 114 6.35 -3.80 5.84
CA GLY A 114 6.94 -2.91 6.82
C GLY A 114 6.22 -2.91 8.14
N ASP A 115 6.91 -2.38 9.12
CA ASP A 115 6.44 -2.24 10.47
C ASP A 115 6.53 -0.76 10.87
N PHE A 116 5.56 -0.33 11.67
CA PHE A 116 5.65 0.92 12.42
C PHE A 116 5.77 0.59 13.91
N ASP A 117 6.48 1.42 14.64
CA ASP A 117 6.40 1.40 16.10
C ASP A 117 4.93 1.43 16.50
N LYS A 118 4.55 0.62 17.49
CA LYS A 118 3.15 0.45 17.91
C LYS A 118 2.43 1.78 17.88
N PRO A 119 1.46 1.96 16.97
CA PRO A 119 0.69 3.18 16.93
C PRO A 119 -0.07 3.29 18.25
N SER A 120 0.19 4.35 18.99
CA SER A 120 -0.64 4.71 20.13
C SER A 120 -1.74 5.62 19.61
N GLY A 121 -2.97 5.13 19.59
CA GLY A 121 -4.10 5.90 19.06
C GLY A 121 -4.18 5.90 17.54
N THR A 122 -4.65 7.01 16.99
CA THR A 122 -5.01 7.17 15.58
C THR A 122 -3.91 7.79 14.72
N ASP A 123 -2.78 8.19 15.33
CA ASP A 123 -1.76 8.99 14.65
C ASP A 123 -0.45 8.22 14.47
N LEU A 124 0.11 8.30 13.27
CA LEU A 124 1.44 7.78 12.93
C LEU A 124 2.54 8.84 13.01
N GLN A 125 2.20 10.11 13.30
CA GLN A 125 3.15 11.20 13.31
C GLN A 125 4.34 10.90 14.23
N GLY A 126 5.56 11.01 13.68
CA GLY A 126 6.81 10.73 14.39
C GLY A 126 7.08 9.26 14.73
N LYS A 127 6.18 8.33 14.35
CA LYS A 127 6.39 6.90 14.57
C LYS A 127 7.50 6.39 13.66
N LYS A 128 8.38 5.59 14.22
CA LYS A 128 9.44 4.94 13.45
C LYS A 128 8.83 3.95 12.47
N ALA A 129 9.38 3.94 11.26
CA ALA A 129 9.02 3.07 10.17
C ALA A 129 10.22 2.20 9.78
N HIS A 130 9.97 0.94 9.52
CA HIS A 130 10.90 0.03 8.88
C HIS A 130 10.24 -0.58 7.67
N LEU A 131 10.75 -0.29 6.48
CA LEU A 131 10.20 -0.75 5.21
C LEU A 131 11.23 -1.64 4.50
N TYR A 132 10.76 -2.79 4.08
CA TYR A 132 11.56 -3.71 3.25
C TYR A 132 10.82 -3.99 1.93
N MET A 133 11.58 -3.96 0.84
CA MET A 133 11.05 -4.15 -0.51
C MET A 133 11.86 -5.22 -1.22
N TYR A 134 11.17 -6.18 -1.83
CA TYR A 134 11.80 -7.33 -2.45
C TYR A 134 10.97 -7.86 -3.62
N ASN A 135 11.63 -8.62 -4.48
CA ASN A 135 10.94 -9.37 -5.52
C ASN A 135 10.91 -10.85 -5.16
N TYR A 136 9.75 -11.49 -5.19
CA TYR A 136 9.63 -12.93 -4.92
C TYR A 136 10.47 -13.77 -5.89
N SER A 137 10.66 -13.32 -7.13
CA SER A 137 11.54 -13.98 -8.08
C SER A 137 13.01 -13.96 -7.65
N ALA A 138 13.41 -13.06 -6.75
CA ALA A 138 14.77 -13.01 -6.21
C ALA A 138 15.11 -14.22 -5.33
N LEU A 139 14.11 -14.85 -4.72
CA LEU A 139 14.28 -16.10 -3.97
C LEU A 139 14.67 -17.29 -4.86
N SER A 140 14.46 -17.17 -6.17
CA SER A 140 14.80 -18.18 -7.19
C SER A 140 16.02 -17.80 -8.06
N GLY A 141 16.89 -16.89 -7.58
CA GLY A 141 18.07 -16.44 -8.32
C GLY A 141 17.84 -15.21 -9.22
N SER A 142 16.77 -14.49 -9.01
CA SER A 142 16.47 -13.24 -9.73
C SER A 142 17.47 -12.13 -9.37
N THR A 143 17.80 -11.33 -10.37
CA THR A 143 18.69 -10.17 -10.30
C THR A 143 18.01 -8.90 -9.79
N ALA A 144 16.75 -9.00 -9.40
CA ALA A 144 15.98 -7.84 -8.95
C ALA A 144 16.54 -7.29 -7.63
N PRO A 145 16.63 -5.96 -7.51
CA PRO A 145 17.12 -5.32 -6.30
C PRO A 145 16.16 -5.56 -5.12
N SER A 146 16.71 -5.57 -3.91
CA SER A 146 15.95 -5.43 -2.67
C SER A 146 16.38 -4.18 -1.93
N LEU A 147 15.45 -3.58 -1.19
CA LEU A 147 15.64 -2.34 -0.46
C LEU A 147 15.22 -2.54 0.98
N ASP A 148 15.97 -1.96 1.89
CA ASP A 148 15.66 -1.89 3.32
C ASP A 148 15.86 -0.45 3.78
N PHE A 149 14.85 0.13 4.41
CA PHE A 149 14.86 1.51 4.88
C PHE A 149 14.28 1.62 6.26
N ARG A 150 14.87 2.54 7.04
CA ARG A 150 14.35 2.96 8.33
C ARG A 150 14.15 4.46 8.34
N GLY A 151 13.20 4.91 9.13
CA GLY A 151 12.87 6.31 9.23
C GLY A 151 11.65 6.55 10.08
N LYS A 152 10.92 7.60 9.76
CA LYS A 152 9.73 8.02 10.52
C LYS A 152 8.64 8.59 9.64
N TRP A 153 7.42 8.42 10.07
CA TRP A 153 6.27 9.07 9.46
C TRP A 153 6.24 10.55 9.84
N ASN A 154 6.21 11.42 8.85
CA ASN A 154 6.10 12.87 9.04
C ASN A 154 5.02 13.41 8.08
N ASN A 155 3.77 13.22 8.47
CA ASN A 155 2.60 13.47 7.64
C ASN A 155 2.66 14.81 6.89
N PRO A 156 2.48 14.85 5.55
CA PRO A 156 2.05 13.74 4.71
C PRO A 156 3.22 12.88 4.16
N ASP A 157 4.45 13.16 4.50
CA ASP A 157 5.66 12.56 3.96
C ASP A 157 6.17 11.41 4.83
N LEU A 158 6.93 10.53 4.21
CA LEU A 158 7.67 9.47 4.89
C LEU A 158 9.16 9.75 4.76
N VAL A 159 9.80 10.08 5.87
CA VAL A 159 11.22 10.43 5.94
C VAL A 159 12.02 9.19 6.31
N LEU A 160 12.84 8.70 5.39
CA LEU A 160 13.66 7.50 5.51
C LEU A 160 15.13 7.92 5.70
N ASP A 161 15.43 8.41 6.90
CA ASP A 161 16.71 9.04 7.25
C ASP A 161 17.57 8.23 8.23
N ASP A 162 17.06 7.12 8.78
CA ASP A 162 17.75 6.28 9.76
C ASP A 162 18.38 5.04 9.10
N GLY A 163 19.15 5.28 8.04
CA GLY A 163 19.82 4.25 7.26
C GLY A 163 18.95 3.60 6.18
N GLY A 164 19.57 3.35 5.04
CA GLY A 164 18.98 2.64 3.92
C GLY A 164 19.99 1.78 3.21
N SER A 165 19.57 0.62 2.72
CA SER A 165 20.40 -0.26 1.92
C SER A 165 19.70 -0.69 0.63
N LEU A 166 20.48 -0.72 -0.44
CA LEU A 166 20.11 -1.31 -1.72
C LEU A 166 20.99 -2.54 -1.93
N THR A 167 20.36 -3.70 -1.95
CA THR A 167 21.03 -4.96 -2.25
C THR A 167 20.79 -5.33 -3.69
N ARG A 168 21.84 -5.63 -4.44
CA ARG A 168 21.80 -5.99 -5.85
C ARG A 168 22.50 -7.33 -6.09
N ALA A 169 21.98 -8.07 -7.07
CA ALA A 169 22.64 -9.26 -7.58
C ALA A 169 23.77 -8.93 -8.60
N PHE A 170 23.85 -7.67 -9.06
CA PHE A 170 24.87 -7.20 -10.00
C PHE A 170 25.84 -6.23 -9.33
N ASP A 171 27.09 -6.25 -9.76
CA ASP A 171 28.03 -5.19 -9.46
C ASP A 171 27.67 -3.89 -10.21
N PRO A 172 28.28 -2.74 -9.85
CA PRO A 172 28.05 -1.46 -10.54
C PRO A 172 28.40 -1.48 -12.02
N GLY A 173 29.22 -2.43 -12.47
CA GLY A 173 29.60 -2.63 -13.86
C GLY A 173 28.63 -3.49 -14.67
N GLY A 174 27.51 -3.90 -14.08
CA GLY A 174 26.47 -4.68 -14.75
C GLY A 174 26.79 -6.16 -14.93
N LYS A 175 27.88 -6.64 -14.34
CA LYS A 175 28.19 -8.08 -14.35
C LYS A 175 27.37 -8.79 -13.30
N LEU A 176 26.87 -9.97 -13.64
CA LEU A 176 26.15 -10.83 -12.70
C LEU A 176 27.07 -11.11 -11.51
N ALA A 177 26.60 -10.82 -10.30
CA ALA A 177 27.32 -11.25 -9.11
C ALA A 177 27.41 -12.78 -9.15
N ASN A 178 28.61 -13.31 -8.94
CA ASN A 178 28.79 -14.74 -8.84
C ASN A 178 27.82 -15.27 -7.76
N PRO A 179 27.00 -16.30 -8.03
CA PRO A 179 26.04 -16.84 -7.05
C PRO A 179 26.71 -17.31 -5.75
N HIS A 180 28.02 -17.47 -5.74
CA HIS A 180 28.82 -17.77 -4.55
C HIS A 180 29.37 -16.52 -3.85
N MET A 181 29.20 -15.33 -4.42
CA MET A 181 29.59 -14.08 -3.77
C MET A 181 28.42 -13.52 -2.94
N ARG A 182 28.76 -12.83 -1.85
CA ARG A 182 27.78 -12.09 -1.05
C ARG A 182 27.11 -11.05 -1.93
N PRO A 183 25.79 -10.86 -1.80
CA PRO A 183 25.09 -9.83 -2.55
C PRO A 183 25.74 -8.47 -2.27
N TYR A 184 25.85 -7.67 -3.31
CA TYR A 184 26.42 -6.34 -3.20
C TYR A 184 25.44 -5.43 -2.47
N VAL A 185 25.82 -4.98 -1.29
CA VAL A 185 25.02 -4.08 -0.45
C VAL A 185 25.58 -2.67 -0.57
N GLN A 186 24.75 -1.73 -0.96
CA GLN A 186 25.08 -0.31 -1.02
C GLN A 186 24.32 0.45 0.05
N GLU A 187 25.00 1.34 0.74
CA GLU A 187 24.33 2.35 1.54
C GLU A 187 23.67 3.38 0.61
N VAL A 188 22.50 3.77 0.98
CA VAL A 188 21.69 4.75 0.27
C VAL A 188 21.58 6.01 1.13
N ALA A 189 21.68 7.16 0.49
CA ALA A 189 21.50 8.44 1.16
C ALA A 189 20.06 8.55 1.72
N PRO A 190 19.87 9.37 2.78
CA PRO A 190 18.55 9.67 3.30
C PRO A 190 17.57 10.03 2.19
N LEU A 191 16.35 9.52 2.29
CA LEU A 191 15.30 9.66 1.30
C LEU A 191 14.03 10.19 1.95
N THR A 192 13.43 11.19 1.35
CA THR A 192 12.06 11.58 1.68
C THR A 192 11.14 11.15 0.54
N LEU A 193 10.13 10.36 0.89
CA LEU A 193 9.03 10.04 -0.01
C LEU A 193 7.92 11.07 0.22
N HIS A 194 7.71 11.92 -0.76
CA HIS A 194 6.63 12.89 -0.77
C HIS A 194 5.33 12.24 -1.23
N GLN A 195 4.23 12.60 -0.61
CA GLN A 195 2.92 12.18 -1.10
C GLN A 195 2.74 12.59 -2.57
N GLY A 196 2.37 11.65 -3.41
CA GLY A 196 2.26 11.91 -4.85
C GLY A 196 1.62 10.76 -5.62
N SER A 197 1.28 11.06 -6.87
CA SER A 197 0.59 10.13 -7.75
C SER A 197 1.54 9.25 -8.57
N TRP A 198 0.98 8.20 -9.15
CA TRP A 198 1.69 7.37 -10.11
C TRP A 198 2.16 8.16 -11.35
N SER A 199 1.37 9.15 -11.80
CA SER A 199 1.74 10.01 -12.94
C SER A 199 2.99 10.85 -12.66
N ASP A 200 3.10 11.38 -11.43
CA ASP A 200 4.27 12.18 -11.04
C ASP A 200 5.54 11.33 -11.04
N PHE A 201 5.46 10.12 -10.49
CA PHE A 201 6.55 9.15 -10.57
C PHE A 201 6.92 8.81 -12.01
N GLN A 202 5.92 8.57 -12.89
CA GLN A 202 6.18 8.23 -14.28
C GLN A 202 6.91 9.36 -15.02
N ALA A 203 6.48 10.60 -14.78
CA ALA A 203 7.12 11.79 -15.38
C ALA A 203 8.58 11.90 -14.90
N ALA A 204 8.82 11.78 -13.60
CA ALA A 204 10.15 11.83 -13.00
C ALA A 204 11.06 10.71 -13.54
N CYS A 205 10.56 9.46 -13.62
CA CYS A 205 11.31 8.33 -14.14
C CYS A 205 11.65 8.48 -15.63
N SER A 206 10.73 9.05 -16.42
CA SER A 206 10.97 9.28 -17.86
C SER A 206 12.01 10.37 -18.10
N ALA A 207 12.11 11.35 -17.20
CA ALA A 207 13.11 12.41 -17.28
C ALA A 207 14.55 11.92 -16.96
N MET A 208 14.70 10.75 -16.33
CA MET A 208 16.02 10.16 -16.03
C MET A 208 16.68 9.47 -17.21
N LYS A 209 15.94 9.13 -18.27
CA LYS A 209 16.52 8.46 -19.43
C LYS A 209 17.61 9.36 -20.04
N PRO A 210 18.84 8.86 -20.20
CA PRO A 210 19.85 9.60 -20.95
C PRO A 210 19.31 9.86 -22.36
N LYS A 211 19.44 11.10 -22.80
CA LYS A 211 19.11 11.51 -24.17
C LYS A 211 20.04 10.83 -25.17
#